data_dc145d2cc0b3f7b81cfb5dbe35bffab5
#
_entry.id   dc145d2cc0b3f7b81cfb5dbe35bffab5
#
_cell.length_a   1.000
_cell.length_b   1.000
_cell.length_c   1.000
_cell.angle_alpha   90.00
_cell.angle_beta   90.00
_cell.angle_gamma   90.00
#
_symmetry.space_group_name_H-M   'P 1'
#
loop_
_entity.id
_entity.type
_entity.pdbx_description
1 polymer ?
#
loop_
_entity_poly.entity_id
_entity_poly.type
_entity_poly.pdbx_seq_one_letter_code
_entity_poly.pdbx_strand_id
1 'polypeptide(L)'
;MRLKIIQQLVNVNIIYASQPAQIAKLRAKQAKKPDVKLNVARKSVLNYLFLGLVYFLIFGLLFSIYDFVHQPAFFVNMVALFSLMTISQGFMSFYNVFYESKDLQFYRPYAFSDAEVIAGKSISVILTLLMAILPLVSYFLILPVQAGGFNPLGILLGLFCALILLGVLFLATIILAHLITKTVFFKKHTTLVSNIMVGIGSLLSLGAYLYLNLVQTHRVEVSGGTDIPILFPPFTAFHQFILNPFDGEALLGLLGWILVLLVLIGLVRKIVIPQFYDAALAVATNQTVKERVKVLHVGQKDSFRRFVIQYHRRLLSDGTLMVQVLLMMSILPYIFLLSGAAGASKNIGGLSPYLTPQYLVPLTLVAILIGVFNSFGGLTSIGISLERENFEYLRSLPIDFKRYLFMKFWLLYLVQSILPVILLVGVCLYFGVHPLAILAMLLIWVVTTIPICIRDYVKDFQNFSTNWTNITELMTRHRGNAVLQSILLIVFIFVMFLLIIVSFIWTYHSVSTLLAVILYSVILLIGAGISSTIYRKKIRTLYQEIGE
;
A
#
# COMPACT_ATOMS: atom_id res chain seq x y z
N MET A 1 -18.73 24.52 18.10
CA MET A 1 -18.20 23.15 18.13
C MET A 1 -17.62 22.85 19.51
N ARG A 2 -18.06 21.75 20.12
CA ARG A 2 -17.64 21.35 21.46
C ARG A 2 -16.40 20.43 21.35
N LEU A 3 -15.21 20.97 21.60
CA LEU A 3 -13.91 20.26 21.43
C LEU A 3 -13.85 18.91 22.16
N LYS A 4 -14.44 18.79 23.35
CA LYS A 4 -14.48 17.51 24.10
C LYS A 4 -15.26 16.43 23.35
N ILE A 5 -16.34 16.80 22.67
CA ILE A 5 -17.15 15.86 21.86
C ILE A 5 -16.38 15.43 20.63
N ILE A 6 -15.74 16.36 19.93
CA ILE A 6 -14.89 16.03 18.77
C ILE A 6 -13.78 15.07 19.18
N GLN A 7 -13.12 15.32 20.33
CA GLN A 7 -12.08 14.42 20.84
C GLN A 7 -12.60 13.02 21.15
N GLN A 8 -13.81 12.90 21.71
CA GLN A 8 -14.44 11.59 21.95
C GLN A 8 -14.78 10.89 20.66
N LEU A 9 -15.36 11.60 19.67
CA LEU A 9 -15.67 11.05 18.35
C LEU A 9 -14.39 10.59 17.62
N VAL A 10 -13.31 11.37 17.67
CA VAL A 10 -12.00 10.98 17.13
C VAL A 10 -11.50 9.71 17.80
N ASN A 11 -11.54 9.63 19.13
CA ASN A 11 -11.09 8.43 19.86
C ASN A 11 -11.88 7.18 19.46
N VAL A 12 -13.20 7.28 19.33
CA VAL A 12 -14.07 6.19 18.90
C VAL A 12 -13.74 5.77 17.47
N ASN A 13 -13.67 6.71 16.53
CA ASN A 13 -13.39 6.41 15.13
C ASN A 13 -11.97 5.86 14.93
N ILE A 14 -10.97 6.32 15.69
CA ILE A 14 -9.62 5.75 15.67
C ILE A 14 -9.61 4.32 16.18
N ILE A 15 -10.38 4.00 17.22
CA ILE A 15 -10.49 2.62 17.71
C ILE A 15 -11.12 1.73 16.62
N TYR A 16 -12.16 2.19 15.94
CA TYR A 16 -12.77 1.46 14.82
C TYR A 16 -11.84 1.34 13.60
N ALA A 17 -11.06 2.38 13.30
CA ALA A 17 -10.05 2.35 12.25
C ALA A 17 -8.79 1.55 12.64
N SER A 18 -8.57 1.29 13.93
CA SER A 18 -7.42 0.55 14.44
C SER A 18 -7.64 -0.95 14.33
N GLN A 19 -6.55 -1.66 14.10
CA GLN A 19 -6.57 -3.12 13.94
C GLN A 19 -7.13 -3.82 15.20
N PRO A 20 -8.14 -4.67 15.10
CA PRO A 20 -8.72 -5.39 16.25
C PRO A 20 -7.70 -6.19 17.05
N ALA A 21 -6.69 -6.77 16.38
CA ALA A 21 -5.61 -7.49 17.03
C ALA A 21 -4.74 -6.60 17.93
N GLN A 22 -4.52 -5.33 17.54
CA GLN A 22 -3.82 -4.35 18.41
C GLN A 22 -4.69 -3.98 19.59
N ILE A 23 -5.99 -3.77 19.37
CA ILE A 23 -6.95 -3.47 20.43
C ILE A 23 -7.03 -4.63 21.42
N ALA A 24 -7.14 -5.87 20.92
CA ALA A 24 -7.17 -7.06 21.75
C ALA A 24 -5.90 -7.22 22.60
N LYS A 25 -4.71 -7.00 22.01
CA LYS A 25 -3.44 -7.00 22.76
C LYS A 25 -3.38 -5.90 23.83
N LEU A 26 -3.86 -4.70 23.51
CA LEU A 26 -3.88 -3.59 24.46
C LEU A 26 -4.86 -3.86 25.60
N ARG A 27 -6.05 -4.41 25.30
CA ARG A 27 -7.03 -4.83 26.30
C ARG A 27 -6.50 -5.98 27.16
N ALA A 28 -5.81 -6.97 26.58
CA ALA A 28 -5.15 -8.05 27.33
C ALA A 28 -4.02 -7.54 28.23
N LYS A 29 -3.25 -6.52 27.80
CA LYS A 29 -2.27 -5.84 28.67
C LYS A 29 -2.93 -5.07 29.79
N GLN A 30 -4.06 -4.43 29.54
CA GLN A 30 -4.83 -3.70 30.54
C GLN A 30 -5.41 -4.67 31.60
N ALA A 31 -5.91 -5.82 31.16
CA ALA A 31 -6.41 -6.86 32.07
C ALA A 31 -5.32 -7.44 33.00
N LYS A 32 -4.07 -7.52 32.51
CA LYS A 32 -2.91 -7.96 33.33
C LYS A 32 -2.38 -6.89 34.28
N LYS A 33 -2.67 -5.61 34.05
CA LYS A 33 -2.25 -4.46 34.86
C LYS A 33 -3.42 -3.49 35.00
N PRO A 34 -4.40 -3.79 35.88
CA PRO A 34 -5.62 -2.98 36.04
C PRO A 34 -5.34 -1.55 36.50
N ASP A 35 -4.25 -1.33 37.24
CA ASP A 35 -3.85 -0.03 37.78
C ASP A 35 -3.37 0.97 36.67
N VAL A 36 -3.04 0.47 35.49
CA VAL A 36 -2.58 1.31 34.37
C VAL A 36 -3.73 1.58 33.40
N LYS A 37 -4.32 2.76 33.46
CA LYS A 37 -5.32 3.21 32.46
C LYS A 37 -4.65 3.38 31.08
N LEU A 38 -4.67 2.33 30.28
CA LEU A 38 -4.19 2.36 28.89
C LEU A 38 -5.23 3.02 27.98
N ASN A 39 -4.95 4.22 27.50
CA ASN A 39 -5.77 4.83 26.46
C ASN A 39 -5.42 4.21 25.09
N VAL A 40 -6.27 3.30 24.62
CA VAL A 40 -6.09 2.56 23.36
C VAL A 40 -6.01 3.50 22.16
N ALA A 41 -6.87 4.51 22.09
CA ALA A 41 -6.87 5.49 21.00
C ALA A 41 -5.55 6.26 20.93
N ARG A 42 -5.06 6.78 22.06
CA ARG A 42 -3.77 7.50 22.13
C ARG A 42 -2.60 6.62 21.65
N LYS A 43 -2.61 5.34 22.00
CA LYS A 43 -1.55 4.41 21.60
C LYS A 43 -1.62 4.07 20.11
N SER A 44 -2.82 3.96 19.55
CA SER A 44 -3.00 3.80 18.10
C SER A 44 -2.51 5.03 17.33
N VAL A 45 -2.83 6.25 17.79
CA VAL A 45 -2.31 7.49 17.20
C VAL A 45 -0.79 7.53 17.23
N LEU A 46 -0.17 7.20 18.36
CA LEU A 46 1.29 7.14 18.47
C LEU A 46 1.92 6.14 17.50
N ASN A 47 1.28 4.99 17.26
CA ASN A 47 1.74 4.02 16.27
C ASN A 47 1.66 4.58 14.84
N TYR A 48 0.57 5.28 14.48
CA TYR A 48 0.45 5.92 13.16
C TYR A 48 1.49 7.02 12.96
N LEU A 49 1.71 7.86 14.00
CA LEU A 49 2.74 8.90 13.97
C LEU A 49 4.15 8.29 13.83
N PHE A 50 4.45 7.24 14.57
CA PHE A 50 5.75 6.57 14.47
C PHE A 50 5.97 5.96 13.08
N LEU A 51 5.00 5.22 12.55
CA LEU A 51 5.08 4.68 11.19
C LEU A 51 5.23 5.79 10.16
N GLY A 52 4.46 6.86 10.31
CA GLY A 52 4.55 8.02 9.45
C GLY A 52 5.94 8.67 9.48
N LEU A 53 6.54 8.82 10.66
CA LEU A 53 7.90 9.34 10.81
C LEU A 53 8.93 8.44 10.14
N VAL A 54 8.77 7.11 10.24
CA VAL A 54 9.63 6.15 9.54
C VAL A 54 9.53 6.32 8.03
N TYR A 55 8.30 6.42 7.48
CA TYR A 55 8.10 6.69 6.05
C TYR A 55 8.68 8.04 5.63
N PHE A 56 8.48 9.07 6.43
CA PHE A 56 9.07 10.39 6.21
C PHE A 56 10.60 10.32 6.08
N LEU A 57 11.27 9.60 6.99
CA LEU A 57 12.73 9.45 6.96
C LEU A 57 13.19 8.65 5.73
N ILE A 58 12.52 7.54 5.40
CA ILE A 58 12.85 6.73 4.23
C ILE A 58 12.72 7.56 2.95
N PHE A 59 11.59 8.22 2.75
CA PHE A 59 11.35 9.02 1.57
C PHE A 59 12.23 10.27 1.56
N GLY A 60 12.47 10.88 2.72
CA GLY A 60 13.41 12.00 2.85
C GLY A 60 14.82 11.63 2.37
N LEU A 61 15.34 10.47 2.79
CA LEU A 61 16.64 9.99 2.35
C LEU A 61 16.66 9.65 0.84
N LEU A 62 15.61 8.99 0.35
CA LEU A 62 15.51 8.66 -1.08
C LEU A 62 15.45 9.90 -1.96
N PHE A 63 14.74 10.94 -1.53
CA PHE A 63 14.56 12.15 -2.32
C PHE A 63 15.73 13.14 -2.19
N SER A 64 16.54 13.04 -1.13
CA SER A 64 17.74 13.86 -1.01
C SER A 64 18.81 13.58 -2.10
N ILE A 65 18.66 12.45 -2.83
CA ILE A 65 19.54 12.09 -3.96
C ILE A 65 19.27 12.97 -5.20
N TYR A 66 18.05 13.52 -5.32
CA TYR A 66 17.65 14.35 -6.46
C TYR A 66 17.90 15.82 -6.17
N ASP A 67 18.33 16.58 -7.17
CA ASP A 67 18.56 18.03 -7.06
C ASP A 67 17.27 18.78 -7.47
N PHE A 68 16.42 19.09 -6.51
CA PHE A 68 15.17 19.79 -6.74
C PHE A 68 15.33 21.27 -7.02
N VAL A 69 16.46 21.87 -6.64
CA VAL A 69 16.73 23.29 -6.87
C VAL A 69 16.96 23.55 -8.36
N HIS A 70 17.78 22.72 -8.99
CA HIS A 70 18.11 22.83 -10.42
C HIS A 70 17.15 22.04 -11.34
N GLN A 71 16.24 21.25 -10.76
CA GLN A 71 15.26 20.46 -11.51
C GLN A 71 13.82 20.77 -11.04
N PRO A 72 13.33 22.01 -11.27
CA PRO A 72 12.00 22.44 -10.80
C PRO A 72 10.86 21.62 -11.38
N ALA A 73 10.94 21.20 -12.65
CA ALA A 73 9.87 20.42 -13.26
C ALA A 73 9.78 19.01 -12.69
N PHE A 74 10.91 18.40 -12.32
CA PHE A 74 10.88 17.10 -11.65
C PHE A 74 10.21 17.21 -10.28
N PHE A 75 10.54 18.23 -9.48
CA PHE A 75 9.86 18.51 -8.21
C PHE A 75 8.35 18.68 -8.40
N VAL A 76 7.93 19.56 -9.31
CA VAL A 76 6.53 19.89 -9.60
C VAL A 76 5.73 18.66 -10.03
N ASN A 77 6.28 17.86 -10.95
CA ASN A 77 5.62 16.67 -11.45
C ASN A 77 5.50 15.58 -10.38
N MET A 78 6.51 15.43 -9.50
CA MET A 78 6.43 14.51 -8.37
C MET A 78 5.39 14.94 -7.33
N VAL A 79 5.32 16.23 -7.01
CA VAL A 79 4.27 16.78 -6.12
C VAL A 79 2.88 16.50 -6.69
N ALA A 80 2.69 16.72 -8.00
CA ALA A 80 1.42 16.43 -8.68
C ALA A 80 1.06 14.93 -8.60
N LEU A 81 2.01 14.06 -8.84
CA LEU A 81 1.84 12.61 -8.78
C LEU A 81 1.44 12.13 -7.38
N PHE A 82 2.17 12.57 -6.34
CA PHE A 82 1.84 12.22 -4.96
C PHE A 82 0.51 12.84 -4.51
N SER A 83 0.14 14.00 -5.06
CA SER A 83 -1.17 14.61 -4.86
C SER A 83 -2.29 13.74 -5.42
N LEU A 84 -2.12 13.22 -6.64
CA LEU A 84 -3.07 12.29 -7.27
C LEU A 84 -3.20 11.00 -6.45
N MET A 85 -2.08 10.45 -5.99
CA MET A 85 -2.06 9.26 -5.13
C MET A 85 -2.78 9.51 -3.80
N THR A 86 -2.57 10.68 -3.19
CA THR A 86 -3.22 11.08 -1.94
C THR A 86 -4.73 11.22 -2.13
N ILE A 87 -5.21 11.80 -3.23
CA ILE A 87 -6.65 11.90 -3.56
C ILE A 87 -7.25 10.51 -3.75
N SER A 88 -6.58 9.62 -4.49
CA SER A 88 -7.06 8.26 -4.76
C SER A 88 -7.20 7.42 -3.48
N GLN A 89 -6.18 7.40 -2.64
CA GLN A 89 -6.21 6.68 -1.35
C GLN A 89 -7.14 7.36 -0.35
N GLY A 90 -7.17 8.70 -0.36
CA GLY A 90 -8.06 9.52 0.46
C GLY A 90 -9.52 9.26 0.17
N PHE A 91 -9.88 9.12 -1.11
CA PHE A 91 -11.24 8.80 -1.52
C PHE A 91 -11.74 7.50 -0.86
N MET A 92 -10.95 6.43 -0.91
CA MET A 92 -11.32 5.15 -0.32
C MET A 92 -11.44 5.23 1.21
N SER A 93 -10.45 5.84 1.86
CA SER A 93 -10.47 6.03 3.32
C SER A 93 -11.66 6.87 3.76
N PHE A 94 -11.96 7.92 3.00
CA PHE A 94 -13.10 8.78 3.27
C PHE A 94 -14.43 8.03 3.06
N TYR A 95 -14.57 7.31 1.93
CA TYR A 95 -15.75 6.51 1.63
C TYR A 95 -16.04 5.49 2.75
N ASN A 96 -15.03 4.73 3.17
CA ASN A 96 -15.17 3.71 4.22
C ASN A 96 -15.61 4.31 5.56
N VAL A 97 -14.99 5.42 5.98
CA VAL A 97 -15.28 6.05 7.28
C VAL A 97 -16.60 6.81 7.27
N PHE A 98 -16.98 7.44 6.16
CA PHE A 98 -18.13 8.33 6.11
C PHE A 98 -19.42 7.68 5.61
N TYR A 99 -19.32 6.76 4.64
CA TYR A 99 -20.48 6.19 3.95
C TYR A 99 -20.69 4.71 4.21
N GLU A 100 -19.64 3.93 4.39
CA GLU A 100 -19.74 2.50 4.63
C GLU A 100 -19.91 2.18 6.12
N SER A 101 -19.48 3.05 7.01
CA SER A 101 -19.60 2.86 8.46
C SER A 101 -21.07 2.91 8.90
N LYS A 102 -21.52 1.89 9.63
CA LYS A 102 -22.90 1.78 10.17
C LYS A 102 -23.09 2.59 11.46
N ASP A 103 -22.09 3.33 11.90
CA ASP A 103 -22.06 4.06 13.18
C ASP A 103 -22.94 5.33 13.19
N LEU A 104 -23.26 5.89 12.02
CA LEU A 104 -24.09 7.08 11.91
C LEU A 104 -25.49 6.89 12.51
N GLN A 105 -26.06 5.69 12.40
CA GLN A 105 -27.36 5.37 13.01
C GLN A 105 -27.29 5.44 14.54
N PHE A 106 -26.14 5.09 15.13
CA PHE A 106 -25.90 5.15 16.56
C PHE A 106 -25.61 6.56 17.07
N TYR A 107 -25.14 7.50 16.21
CA TYR A 107 -24.91 8.89 16.59
C TYR A 107 -26.16 9.76 16.58
N ARG A 108 -27.18 9.36 15.81
CA ARG A 108 -28.42 10.13 15.65
C ARG A 108 -29.21 10.39 16.96
N PRO A 109 -29.28 9.44 17.93
CA PRO A 109 -29.93 9.67 19.21
C PRO A 109 -29.20 10.69 20.11
N TYR A 110 -27.91 10.93 19.85
CA TYR A 110 -27.11 11.87 20.60
C TYR A 110 -27.21 13.26 19.97
N ALA A 111 -27.28 14.30 20.80
CA ALA A 111 -27.37 15.70 20.35
C ALA A 111 -26.01 16.21 19.77
N PHE A 112 -25.42 15.46 18.83
CA PHE A 112 -24.23 15.89 18.09
C PHE A 112 -24.63 16.71 16.88
N SER A 113 -23.91 17.81 16.61
CA SER A 113 -24.09 18.54 15.36
C SER A 113 -23.38 17.81 14.20
N ASP A 114 -23.94 17.92 13.00
CA ASP A 114 -23.36 17.33 11.79
C ASP A 114 -21.90 17.73 11.59
N ALA A 115 -21.60 18.98 11.88
CA ALA A 115 -20.24 19.50 11.80
C ALA A 115 -19.28 18.85 12.82
N GLU A 116 -19.75 18.48 14.03
CA GLU A 116 -18.94 17.79 15.04
C GLU A 116 -18.64 16.35 14.61
N VAL A 117 -19.63 15.65 14.04
CA VAL A 117 -19.46 14.28 13.52
C VAL A 117 -18.51 14.28 12.33
N ILE A 118 -18.71 15.19 11.37
CA ILE A 118 -17.84 15.33 10.21
C ILE A 118 -16.40 15.66 10.64
N ALA A 119 -16.20 16.61 11.55
CA ALA A 119 -14.88 16.97 12.05
C ALA A 119 -14.18 15.77 12.74
N GLY A 120 -14.89 15.02 13.60
CA GLY A 120 -14.35 13.85 14.27
C GLY A 120 -13.93 12.74 13.31
N LYS A 121 -14.76 12.44 12.30
CA LYS A 121 -14.46 11.48 11.24
C LYS A 121 -13.31 11.96 10.34
N SER A 122 -13.29 13.25 9.96
CA SER A 122 -12.23 13.85 9.14
C SER A 122 -10.86 13.74 9.78
N ILE A 123 -10.74 14.07 11.07
CA ILE A 123 -9.47 13.93 11.81
C ILE A 123 -9.01 12.48 11.82
N SER A 124 -9.94 11.53 11.99
CA SER A 124 -9.60 10.11 11.96
C SER A 124 -9.08 9.66 10.59
N VAL A 125 -9.68 10.14 9.50
CA VAL A 125 -9.21 9.87 8.12
C VAL A 125 -7.82 10.48 7.90
N ILE A 126 -7.58 11.71 8.31
CA ILE A 126 -6.24 12.34 8.20
C ILE A 126 -5.18 11.48 8.91
N LEU A 127 -5.46 11.02 10.12
CA LEU A 127 -4.54 10.18 10.88
C LEU A 127 -4.25 8.83 10.19
N THR A 128 -5.24 8.22 9.54
CA THR A 128 -5.02 6.98 8.77
C THR A 128 -4.23 7.21 7.48
N LEU A 129 -4.35 8.41 6.89
CA LEU A 129 -3.64 8.79 5.66
C LEU A 129 -2.23 9.32 5.89
N LEU A 130 -1.77 9.47 7.12
CA LEU A 130 -0.43 10.00 7.43
C LEU A 130 0.69 9.30 6.65
N MET A 131 0.58 7.99 6.43
CA MET A 131 1.56 7.23 5.65
C MET A 131 1.65 7.68 4.18
N ALA A 132 0.53 8.10 3.58
CA ALA A 132 0.48 8.59 2.20
C ALA A 132 0.87 10.07 2.08
N ILE A 133 0.59 10.85 3.12
CA ILE A 133 0.80 12.30 3.17
C ILE A 133 2.27 12.64 3.46
N LEU A 134 2.95 11.88 4.32
CA LEU A 134 4.29 12.22 4.79
C LEU A 134 5.38 12.18 3.71
N PRO A 135 5.35 11.29 2.70
CA PRO A 135 6.21 11.42 1.53
C PRO A 135 6.07 12.76 0.82
N LEU A 136 4.84 13.24 0.64
CA LEU A 136 4.60 14.56 0.04
C LEU A 136 5.23 15.69 0.87
N VAL A 137 5.04 15.66 2.19
CA VAL A 137 5.64 16.66 3.10
C VAL A 137 7.18 16.64 3.00
N SER A 138 7.79 15.47 2.84
CA SER A 138 9.25 15.37 2.73
C SER A 138 9.81 16.14 1.53
N TYR A 139 9.13 16.18 0.38
CA TYR A 139 9.53 16.99 -0.77
C TYR A 139 9.63 18.47 -0.42
N PHE A 140 8.62 18.99 0.27
CA PHE A 140 8.57 20.41 0.65
C PHE A 140 9.63 20.79 1.69
N LEU A 141 10.11 19.84 2.48
CA LEU A 141 11.14 20.08 3.48
C LEU A 141 12.57 19.89 2.92
N ILE A 142 12.74 19.03 1.92
CA ILE A 142 14.04 18.80 1.29
C ILE A 142 14.44 19.98 0.41
N LEU A 143 13.52 20.56 -0.34
CA LEU A 143 13.79 21.67 -1.25
C LEU A 143 14.50 22.85 -0.58
N PRO A 144 14.03 23.43 0.54
CA PRO A 144 14.72 24.53 1.21
C PRO A 144 16.06 24.10 1.82
N VAL A 145 16.20 22.85 2.24
CA VAL A 145 17.48 22.33 2.76
C VAL A 145 18.54 22.24 1.66
N GLN A 146 18.15 21.86 0.45
CA GLN A 146 19.04 21.82 -0.71
C GLN A 146 19.43 23.22 -1.20
N ALA A 147 18.51 24.19 -1.11
CA ALA A 147 18.75 25.57 -1.59
C ALA A 147 19.69 26.37 -0.70
N GLY A 148 19.63 26.21 0.60
CA GLY A 148 20.37 27.08 1.53
C GLY A 148 20.89 26.38 2.80
N GLY A 149 20.98 25.05 2.78
CA GLY A 149 21.32 24.26 3.95
C GLY A 149 20.21 24.28 4.99
N PHE A 150 20.56 24.10 6.27
CA PHE A 150 19.58 24.06 7.35
C PHE A 150 19.10 25.49 7.71
N ASN A 151 18.22 26.05 6.88
CA ASN A 151 17.60 27.34 7.10
C ASN A 151 16.20 27.18 7.76
N PRO A 152 16.01 27.57 9.04
CA PRO A 152 14.72 27.40 9.74
C PRO A 152 13.56 28.10 9.04
N LEU A 153 13.78 29.26 8.44
CA LEU A 153 12.76 30.02 7.75
C LEU A 153 12.31 29.30 6.48
N GLY A 154 13.25 28.78 5.68
CA GLY A 154 12.93 27.98 4.49
C GLY A 154 12.13 26.71 4.84
N ILE A 155 12.50 26.02 5.92
CA ILE A 155 11.78 24.85 6.43
C ILE A 155 10.35 25.21 6.85
N LEU A 156 10.16 26.35 7.52
CA LEU A 156 8.82 26.85 7.90
C LEU A 156 7.97 27.19 6.67
N LEU A 157 8.56 27.82 5.64
CA LEU A 157 7.87 28.10 4.38
C LEU A 157 7.49 26.81 3.65
N GLY A 158 8.39 25.83 3.59
CA GLY A 158 8.10 24.51 3.02
C GLY A 158 6.94 23.80 3.76
N LEU A 159 6.98 23.81 5.09
CA LEU A 159 5.88 23.26 5.90
C LEU A 159 4.56 23.99 5.67
N PHE A 160 4.59 25.31 5.56
CA PHE A 160 3.41 26.13 5.28
C PHE A 160 2.80 25.79 3.92
N CYS A 161 3.61 25.70 2.86
CA CYS A 161 3.19 25.27 1.53
C CYS A 161 2.60 23.86 1.55
N ALA A 162 3.26 22.92 2.24
CA ALA A 162 2.77 21.56 2.40
C ALA A 162 1.38 21.53 3.08
N LEU A 163 1.17 22.31 4.13
CA LEU A 163 -0.11 22.39 4.84
C LEU A 163 -1.24 22.96 3.97
N ILE A 164 -0.96 23.99 3.16
CA ILE A 164 -1.94 24.52 2.19
C ILE A 164 -2.32 23.43 1.19
N LEU A 165 -1.34 22.79 0.57
CA LEU A 165 -1.60 21.73 -0.41
C LEU A 165 -2.38 20.58 0.20
N LEU A 166 -2.00 20.10 1.38
CA LEU A 166 -2.71 19.04 2.09
C LEU A 166 -4.16 19.42 2.41
N GLY A 167 -4.39 20.67 2.82
CA GLY A 167 -5.73 21.20 3.02
C GLY A 167 -6.58 21.15 1.75
N VAL A 168 -6.01 21.59 0.63
CA VAL A 168 -6.67 21.54 -0.70
C VAL A 168 -6.97 20.09 -1.10
N LEU A 169 -6.00 19.18 -1.02
CA LEU A 169 -6.18 17.78 -1.39
C LEU A 169 -7.23 17.08 -0.53
N PHE A 170 -7.23 17.35 0.77
CA PHE A 170 -8.19 16.79 1.71
C PHE A 170 -9.61 17.27 1.41
N LEU A 171 -9.83 18.57 1.26
CA LEU A 171 -11.14 19.13 0.95
C LEU A 171 -11.64 18.72 -0.43
N ALA A 172 -10.74 18.67 -1.43
CA ALA A 172 -11.05 18.16 -2.76
C ALA A 172 -11.50 16.69 -2.70
N THR A 173 -10.83 15.86 -1.92
CA THR A 173 -11.20 14.45 -1.72
C THR A 173 -12.59 14.32 -1.09
N ILE A 174 -12.91 15.13 -0.09
CA ILE A 174 -14.24 15.18 0.55
C ILE A 174 -15.31 15.50 -0.49
N ILE A 175 -15.11 16.56 -1.28
CA ILE A 175 -16.08 17.00 -2.28
C ILE A 175 -16.24 15.93 -3.36
N LEU A 176 -15.15 15.37 -3.88
CA LEU A 176 -15.18 14.29 -4.87
C LEU A 176 -15.93 13.07 -4.35
N ALA A 177 -15.64 12.64 -3.13
CA ALA A 177 -16.31 11.50 -2.50
C ALA A 177 -17.82 11.78 -2.37
N HIS A 178 -18.20 12.97 -1.95
CA HIS A 178 -19.60 13.36 -1.82
C HIS A 178 -20.33 13.41 -3.16
N LEU A 179 -19.70 14.00 -4.20
CA LEU A 179 -20.29 14.10 -5.54
C LEU A 179 -20.45 12.72 -6.19
N ILE A 180 -19.42 11.89 -6.10
CA ILE A 180 -19.42 10.53 -6.68
C ILE A 180 -20.48 9.65 -6.01
N THR A 181 -20.61 9.69 -4.69
CA THR A 181 -21.59 8.89 -3.95
C THR A 181 -23.04 9.24 -4.27
N LYS A 182 -23.31 10.46 -4.75
CA LYS A 182 -24.63 10.89 -5.20
C LYS A 182 -25.02 10.37 -6.57
N THR A 183 -24.07 9.97 -7.41
CA THR A 183 -24.35 9.51 -8.77
C THR A 183 -25.18 8.22 -8.76
N VAL A 184 -26.14 8.11 -9.68
CA VAL A 184 -26.96 6.91 -9.86
C VAL A 184 -26.08 5.69 -10.17
N PHE A 185 -25.02 5.90 -10.95
CA PHE A 185 -24.05 4.86 -11.31
C PHE A 185 -23.34 4.30 -10.07
N PHE A 186 -22.87 5.18 -9.16
CA PHE A 186 -22.26 4.76 -7.91
C PHE A 186 -23.24 3.95 -7.04
N LYS A 187 -24.47 4.44 -6.86
CA LYS A 187 -25.50 3.75 -6.08
C LYS A 187 -25.81 2.35 -6.62
N LYS A 188 -25.75 2.17 -7.94
CA LYS A 188 -25.98 0.88 -8.60
C LYS A 188 -24.77 -0.06 -8.53
N HIS A 189 -23.54 0.48 -8.60
CA HIS A 189 -22.29 -0.28 -8.73
C HIS A 189 -21.23 0.18 -7.73
N THR A 190 -21.58 0.32 -6.45
CA THR A 190 -20.71 0.86 -5.39
C THR A 190 -19.34 0.20 -5.31
N THR A 191 -19.30 -1.14 -5.23
CA THR A 191 -18.06 -1.92 -5.16
C THR A 191 -17.19 -1.75 -6.40
N LEU A 192 -17.81 -1.75 -7.59
CA LEU A 192 -17.08 -1.61 -8.86
C LEU A 192 -16.46 -0.21 -8.98
N VAL A 193 -17.21 0.85 -8.70
CA VAL A 193 -16.70 2.23 -8.79
C VAL A 193 -15.60 2.49 -7.75
N SER A 194 -15.79 2.03 -6.51
CA SER A 194 -14.79 2.14 -5.47
C SER A 194 -13.48 1.46 -5.87
N ASN A 195 -13.56 0.23 -6.40
CA ASN A 195 -12.39 -0.52 -6.85
C ASN A 195 -11.70 0.12 -8.07
N ILE A 196 -12.47 0.65 -9.01
CA ILE A 196 -11.95 1.37 -10.17
C ILE A 196 -11.21 2.63 -9.72
N MET A 197 -11.77 3.41 -8.80
CA MET A 197 -11.13 4.63 -8.29
C MET A 197 -9.79 4.33 -7.63
N VAL A 198 -9.72 3.33 -6.77
CA VAL A 198 -8.46 2.92 -6.13
C VAL A 198 -7.50 2.31 -7.14
N GLY A 199 -7.98 1.39 -7.97
CA GLY A 199 -7.16 0.68 -8.95
C GLY A 199 -6.58 1.61 -10.01
N ILE A 200 -7.43 2.42 -10.66
CA ILE A 200 -6.98 3.37 -11.69
C ILE A 200 -6.09 4.45 -11.08
N GLY A 201 -6.47 5.03 -9.93
CA GLY A 201 -5.66 6.04 -9.27
C GLY A 201 -4.27 5.53 -8.90
N SER A 202 -4.17 4.30 -8.41
CA SER A 202 -2.90 3.66 -8.07
C SER A 202 -2.08 3.31 -9.31
N LEU A 203 -2.71 2.77 -10.36
CA LEU A 203 -2.03 2.43 -11.62
C LEU A 203 -1.57 3.68 -12.37
N LEU A 204 -2.40 4.74 -12.40
CA LEU A 204 -2.00 6.01 -13.01
C LEU A 204 -0.85 6.66 -12.25
N SER A 205 -0.91 6.70 -10.92
CA SER A 205 0.19 7.25 -10.11
C SER A 205 1.48 6.48 -10.32
N LEU A 206 1.39 5.16 -10.39
CA LEU A 206 2.51 4.29 -10.65
C LEU A 206 3.08 4.48 -12.06
N GLY A 207 2.23 4.43 -13.08
CA GLY A 207 2.63 4.61 -14.47
C GLY A 207 3.25 5.99 -14.69
N ALA A 208 2.68 7.04 -14.09
CA ALA A 208 3.23 8.38 -14.13
C ALA A 208 4.60 8.47 -13.41
N TYR A 209 4.73 7.83 -12.25
CA TYR A 209 6.03 7.76 -11.55
C TYR A 209 7.10 7.09 -12.41
N LEU A 210 6.78 5.94 -13.00
CA LEU A 210 7.70 5.23 -13.89
C LEU A 210 8.05 6.07 -15.12
N TYR A 211 7.04 6.67 -15.75
CA TYR A 211 7.25 7.55 -16.90
C TYR A 211 8.17 8.72 -16.56
N LEU A 212 7.92 9.42 -15.45
CA LEU A 212 8.75 10.55 -15.02
C LEU A 212 10.19 10.11 -14.74
N ASN A 213 10.41 8.98 -14.06
CA ASN A 213 11.76 8.48 -13.81
C ASN A 213 12.48 8.08 -15.10
N LEU A 214 11.79 7.40 -16.03
CA LEU A 214 12.38 6.99 -17.30
C LEU A 214 12.74 8.20 -18.17
N VAL A 215 11.82 9.17 -18.27
CA VAL A 215 12.06 10.40 -19.04
C VAL A 215 13.18 11.23 -18.43
N GLN A 216 13.24 11.34 -17.09
CA GLN A 216 14.31 12.04 -16.40
C GLN A 216 15.66 11.37 -16.67
N THR A 217 15.74 10.06 -16.56
CA THR A 217 16.96 9.30 -16.83
C THR A 217 17.43 9.50 -18.27
N HIS A 218 16.53 9.32 -19.24
CA HIS A 218 16.86 9.44 -20.66
C HIS A 218 17.31 10.87 -21.04
N ARG A 219 16.67 11.91 -20.50
CA ARG A 219 17.03 13.31 -20.82
C ARG A 219 18.35 13.73 -20.21
N VAL A 220 18.64 13.28 -19.00
CA VAL A 220 19.95 13.55 -18.39
C VAL A 220 21.08 12.92 -19.20
N GLU A 221 20.87 11.74 -19.77
CA GLU A 221 21.86 11.06 -20.64
C GLU A 221 22.04 11.77 -21.99
N VAL A 222 20.94 12.21 -22.63
CA VAL A 222 20.99 12.74 -24.01
C VAL A 222 21.24 14.25 -24.06
N SER A 223 20.74 15.02 -23.10
CA SER A 223 20.69 16.50 -23.16
C SER A 223 21.60 17.22 -22.17
N GLY A 224 22.46 16.51 -21.46
CA GLY A 224 23.44 17.15 -20.59
C GLY A 224 22.86 17.90 -19.38
N GLY A 225 21.67 17.50 -18.88
CA GLY A 225 21.13 18.03 -17.63
C GLY A 225 19.93 18.97 -17.74
N THR A 226 19.27 19.04 -18.90
CA THR A 226 17.99 19.78 -19.01
C THR A 226 16.86 19.05 -18.27
N ASP A 227 16.08 19.84 -17.50
CA ASP A 227 14.93 19.35 -16.75
C ASP A 227 13.83 18.81 -17.68
N ILE A 228 12.93 17.99 -17.15
CA ILE A 228 11.78 17.44 -17.89
C ILE A 228 10.72 18.52 -18.12
N PRO A 229 9.76 18.32 -19.07
CA PRO A 229 8.67 19.27 -19.23
C PRO A 229 7.75 19.27 -18.00
N ILE A 230 7.29 20.45 -17.63
CA ILE A 230 6.31 20.62 -16.55
C ILE A 230 4.94 20.13 -17.05
N LEU A 231 4.40 19.08 -16.42
CA LEU A 231 3.08 18.53 -16.75
C LEU A 231 1.95 19.27 -16.03
N PHE A 232 2.24 19.81 -14.83
CA PHE A 232 1.24 20.46 -13.96
C PHE A 232 1.72 21.84 -13.50
N PRO A 233 1.64 22.87 -14.36
CA PRO A 233 2.16 24.21 -14.08
C PRO A 233 1.69 24.84 -12.75
N PRO A 234 0.45 24.63 -12.25
CA PRO A 234 0.01 25.29 -11.01
C PRO A 234 0.87 24.97 -9.79
N PHE A 235 1.55 23.81 -9.75
CA PHE A 235 2.41 23.44 -8.61
C PHE A 235 3.77 24.18 -8.60
N THR A 236 4.16 24.87 -9.71
CA THR A 236 5.37 25.68 -9.77
C THR A 236 5.37 26.80 -8.74
N ALA A 237 4.19 27.32 -8.40
CA ALA A 237 4.02 28.35 -7.39
C ALA A 237 4.63 27.96 -6.03
N PHE A 238 4.51 26.69 -5.63
CA PHE A 238 5.11 26.24 -4.38
C PHE A 238 6.64 26.18 -4.45
N HIS A 239 7.19 25.71 -5.56
CA HIS A 239 8.64 25.65 -5.77
C HIS A 239 9.26 27.06 -5.76
N GLN A 240 8.68 27.98 -6.53
CA GLN A 240 9.11 29.38 -6.62
C GLN A 240 9.01 30.10 -5.27
N PHE A 241 7.88 29.92 -4.55
CA PHE A 241 7.68 30.58 -3.25
C PHE A 241 8.65 30.09 -2.16
N ILE A 242 8.99 28.82 -2.16
CA ILE A 242 9.97 28.30 -1.18
C ILE A 242 11.37 28.83 -1.44
N LEU A 243 11.76 28.95 -2.71
CA LEU A 243 13.09 29.46 -3.07
C LEU A 243 13.19 31.00 -2.99
N ASN A 244 12.17 31.71 -3.49
CA ASN A 244 12.11 33.16 -3.57
C ASN A 244 10.77 33.70 -3.02
N PRO A 245 10.60 33.76 -1.69
CA PRO A 245 9.32 34.11 -1.07
C PRO A 245 8.86 35.55 -1.31
N PHE A 246 9.76 36.45 -1.72
CA PHE A 246 9.46 37.85 -2.00
C PHE A 246 9.24 38.15 -3.48
N ASP A 247 9.31 37.14 -4.35
CA ASP A 247 8.98 37.31 -5.75
C ASP A 247 7.47 37.50 -5.97
N GLY A 248 7.10 38.50 -6.78
CA GLY A 248 5.70 38.83 -7.04
C GLY A 248 4.91 37.71 -7.70
N GLU A 249 5.51 36.96 -8.65
CA GLU A 249 4.87 35.83 -9.31
C GLU A 249 4.65 34.66 -8.34
N ALA A 250 5.63 34.40 -7.48
CA ALA A 250 5.53 33.35 -6.46
C ALA A 250 4.44 33.65 -5.44
N LEU A 251 4.32 34.91 -4.98
CA LEU A 251 3.27 35.35 -4.08
C LEU A 251 1.89 35.26 -4.71
N LEU A 252 1.72 35.70 -5.96
CA LEU A 252 0.45 35.56 -6.69
C LEU A 252 0.05 34.10 -6.86
N GLY A 253 1.00 33.22 -7.17
CA GLY A 253 0.75 31.80 -7.27
C GLY A 253 0.28 31.17 -5.95
N LEU A 254 0.92 31.54 -4.84
CA LEU A 254 0.53 31.08 -3.51
C LEU A 254 -0.84 31.61 -3.08
N LEU A 255 -1.13 32.91 -3.35
CA LEU A 255 -2.45 33.49 -3.11
C LEU A 255 -3.54 32.77 -3.90
N GLY A 256 -3.24 32.34 -5.14
CA GLY A 256 -4.14 31.48 -5.91
C GLY A 256 -4.47 30.17 -5.20
N TRP A 257 -3.51 29.49 -4.61
CA TRP A 257 -3.75 28.27 -3.84
C TRP A 257 -4.52 28.51 -2.56
N ILE A 258 -4.28 29.63 -1.86
CA ILE A 258 -5.05 30.04 -0.68
C ILE A 258 -6.51 30.33 -1.08
N LEU A 259 -6.73 30.98 -2.21
CA LEU A 259 -8.08 31.23 -2.72
C LEU A 259 -8.80 29.92 -3.05
N VAL A 260 -8.12 28.96 -3.71
CA VAL A 260 -8.67 27.62 -3.95
C VAL A 260 -9.04 26.95 -2.64
N LEU A 261 -8.19 27.01 -1.62
CA LEU A 261 -8.47 26.46 -0.29
C LEU A 261 -9.74 27.08 0.32
N LEU A 262 -9.88 28.40 0.28
CA LEU A 262 -11.04 29.11 0.80
C LEU A 262 -12.33 28.74 0.05
N VAL A 263 -12.27 28.63 -1.28
CA VAL A 263 -13.40 28.20 -2.11
C VAL A 263 -13.83 26.78 -1.74
N LEU A 264 -12.88 25.85 -1.59
CA LEU A 264 -13.19 24.47 -1.19
C LEU A 264 -13.80 24.40 0.22
N ILE A 265 -13.32 25.20 1.18
CA ILE A 265 -13.94 25.32 2.51
C ILE A 265 -15.39 25.78 2.38
N GLY A 266 -15.65 26.81 1.56
CA GLY A 266 -17.00 27.30 1.28
C GLY A 266 -17.92 26.23 0.68
N LEU A 267 -17.41 25.46 -0.29
CA LEU A 267 -18.14 24.37 -0.93
C LEU A 267 -18.47 23.24 0.05
N VAL A 268 -17.52 22.82 0.87
CA VAL A 268 -17.77 21.80 1.91
C VAL A 268 -18.83 22.28 2.87
N ARG A 269 -18.75 23.54 3.31
CA ARG A 269 -19.70 24.13 4.27
C ARG A 269 -21.10 24.26 3.69
N LYS A 270 -21.23 24.61 2.40
CA LYS A 270 -22.51 24.85 1.73
C LYS A 270 -23.15 23.60 1.13
N ILE A 271 -22.34 22.65 0.65
CA ILE A 271 -22.84 21.49 -0.10
C ILE A 271 -22.72 20.21 0.73
N VAL A 272 -21.54 19.92 1.29
CA VAL A 272 -21.29 18.62 1.91
C VAL A 272 -21.97 18.50 3.27
N ILE A 273 -21.76 19.48 4.16
CA ILE A 273 -22.27 19.41 5.53
C ILE A 273 -23.81 19.26 5.57
N PRO A 274 -24.63 20.06 4.85
CA PRO A 274 -26.08 19.96 4.94
C PRO A 274 -26.67 18.67 4.38
N GLN A 275 -25.98 18.02 3.44
CA GLN A 275 -26.49 16.87 2.70
C GLN A 275 -25.83 15.54 3.14
N PHE A 276 -24.95 15.61 4.13
CA PHE A 276 -24.11 14.49 4.54
C PHE A 276 -24.93 13.29 5.05
N TYR A 277 -25.85 13.50 5.99
CA TYR A 277 -26.63 12.42 6.60
C TYR A 277 -27.54 11.73 5.60
N ASP A 278 -28.22 12.47 4.74
CA ASP A 278 -29.11 11.92 3.73
C ASP A 278 -28.34 11.07 2.70
N ALA A 279 -27.17 11.55 2.28
CA ALA A 279 -26.30 10.81 1.37
C ALA A 279 -25.76 9.51 2.01
N ALA A 280 -25.32 9.57 3.25
CA ALA A 280 -24.77 8.41 3.96
C ALA A 280 -25.84 7.36 4.27
N LEU A 281 -27.05 7.75 4.68
CA LEU A 281 -28.17 6.85 4.90
C LEU A 281 -28.65 6.20 3.59
N ALA A 282 -28.67 6.94 2.48
CA ALA A 282 -29.02 6.39 1.17
C ALA A 282 -28.03 5.31 0.68
N VAL A 283 -26.75 5.45 0.98
CA VAL A 283 -25.74 4.42 0.67
C VAL A 283 -25.96 3.17 1.53
N ALA A 284 -26.21 3.34 2.84
CA ALA A 284 -26.42 2.24 3.77
C ALA A 284 -27.67 1.39 3.41
N THR A 285 -28.77 2.04 3.01
CA THR A 285 -30.02 1.34 2.61
C THR A 285 -29.87 0.57 1.29
N ASN A 286 -29.10 1.06 0.33
CA ASN A 286 -28.89 0.37 -0.94
C ASN A 286 -27.98 -0.87 -0.83
N GLN A 287 -27.13 -0.96 0.19
CA GLN A 287 -26.29 -2.15 0.42
C GLN A 287 -27.10 -3.34 0.93
N THR A 288 -28.14 -3.12 1.73
CA THR A 288 -28.99 -4.19 2.27
C THR A 288 -29.87 -4.89 1.23
N VAL A 289 -30.15 -4.25 0.09
CA VAL A 289 -31.02 -4.81 -0.97
C VAL A 289 -30.25 -5.74 -1.94
N LYS A 290 -28.91 -5.73 -1.94
CA LYS A 290 -28.09 -6.44 -2.95
C LYS A 290 -27.65 -7.86 -2.59
N GLU A 291 -27.92 -8.37 -1.41
CA GLU A 291 -27.63 -9.76 -1.05
C GLU A 291 -28.70 -10.73 -1.62
N ARG A 292 -28.88 -10.74 -2.93
CA ARG A 292 -29.50 -11.90 -3.60
C ARG A 292 -28.47 -13.03 -3.62
N VAL A 293 -28.64 -13.97 -2.70
CA VAL A 293 -27.92 -15.25 -2.70
C VAL A 293 -28.18 -15.94 -4.06
N LYS A 294 -27.21 -15.91 -4.94
CA LYS A 294 -27.20 -16.76 -6.13
C LYS A 294 -26.90 -18.18 -5.66
N VAL A 295 -27.94 -19.00 -5.55
CA VAL A 295 -27.81 -20.42 -5.24
C VAL A 295 -26.91 -21.10 -6.26
N LEU A 296 -25.88 -21.78 -5.79
CA LEU A 296 -25.00 -22.60 -6.61
C LEU A 296 -25.78 -23.87 -7.02
N HIS A 297 -26.10 -23.98 -8.29
CA HIS A 297 -26.47 -25.28 -8.85
C HIS A 297 -25.21 -26.07 -9.13
N VAL A 298 -24.80 -26.91 -8.18
CA VAL A 298 -23.74 -27.90 -8.39
C VAL A 298 -24.39 -29.09 -9.07
N GLY A 299 -24.03 -29.34 -10.31
CA GLY A 299 -24.48 -30.50 -11.04
C GLY A 299 -23.94 -31.78 -10.38
N GLN A 300 -24.74 -32.83 -10.31
CA GLN A 300 -24.45 -34.13 -9.66
C GLN A 300 -23.17 -34.85 -10.13
N LYS A 301 -22.50 -34.36 -11.19
CA LYS A 301 -21.29 -34.95 -11.80
C LYS A 301 -20.04 -34.10 -11.65
N ASP A 302 -20.04 -33.03 -10.83
CA ASP A 302 -18.86 -32.18 -10.72
C ASP A 302 -17.78 -32.80 -9.83
N SER A 303 -16.57 -32.91 -10.38
CA SER A 303 -15.38 -33.34 -9.64
C SER A 303 -15.12 -32.39 -8.46
N PHE A 304 -14.67 -32.92 -7.31
CA PHE A 304 -14.25 -32.17 -6.13
C PHE A 304 -13.35 -30.98 -6.47
N ARG A 305 -12.44 -31.15 -7.44
CA ARG A 305 -11.57 -30.07 -7.94
C ARG A 305 -12.38 -28.92 -8.56
N ARG A 306 -13.42 -29.21 -9.35
CA ARG A 306 -14.27 -28.17 -9.94
C ARG A 306 -15.05 -27.41 -8.87
N PHE A 307 -15.58 -28.14 -7.88
CA PHE A 307 -16.24 -27.52 -6.74
C PHE A 307 -15.34 -26.52 -6.03
N VAL A 308 -14.10 -26.92 -5.66
CA VAL A 308 -13.14 -26.04 -4.99
C VAL A 308 -12.81 -24.81 -5.83
N ILE A 309 -12.56 -24.98 -7.15
CA ILE A 309 -12.25 -23.86 -8.05
C ILE A 309 -13.43 -22.90 -8.18
N GLN A 310 -14.65 -23.40 -8.38
CA GLN A 310 -15.84 -22.55 -8.50
C GLN A 310 -16.14 -21.79 -7.22
N TYR A 311 -16.03 -22.45 -6.07
CA TYR A 311 -16.20 -21.84 -4.76
C TYR A 311 -15.22 -20.69 -4.54
N HIS A 312 -13.92 -20.92 -4.79
CA HIS A 312 -12.90 -19.90 -4.63
C HIS A 312 -12.99 -18.79 -5.67
N ARG A 313 -13.40 -19.09 -6.90
CA ARG A 313 -13.65 -18.05 -7.91
C ARG A 313 -14.71 -17.05 -7.44
N ARG A 314 -15.75 -17.49 -6.72
CA ARG A 314 -16.73 -16.58 -6.12
C ARG A 314 -16.17 -15.82 -4.94
N LEU A 315 -15.44 -16.49 -4.07
CA LEU A 315 -14.79 -15.86 -2.92
C LEU A 315 -13.80 -14.77 -3.35
N LEU A 316 -13.05 -15.02 -4.42
CA LEU A 316 -12.08 -14.10 -4.99
C LEU A 316 -12.68 -13.09 -5.98
N SER A 317 -13.98 -13.18 -6.30
CA SER A 317 -14.64 -12.22 -7.20
C SER A 317 -14.87 -10.84 -6.57
N ASP A 318 -14.57 -10.68 -5.28
CA ASP A 318 -14.60 -9.38 -4.62
C ASP A 318 -13.48 -8.50 -5.19
N GLY A 319 -13.90 -7.44 -5.93
CA GLY A 319 -12.95 -6.54 -6.57
C GLY A 319 -12.09 -5.76 -5.59
N THR A 320 -12.57 -5.47 -4.38
CA THR A 320 -11.80 -4.79 -3.33
C THR A 320 -10.63 -5.66 -2.90
N LEU A 321 -10.87 -6.97 -2.72
CA LEU A 321 -9.83 -7.94 -2.40
C LEU A 321 -8.76 -7.98 -3.51
N MET A 322 -9.20 -8.10 -4.76
CA MET A 322 -8.29 -8.19 -5.90
C MET A 322 -7.43 -6.94 -6.07
N VAL A 323 -8.04 -5.75 -5.96
CA VAL A 323 -7.29 -4.49 -6.08
C VAL A 323 -6.31 -4.31 -4.92
N GLN A 324 -6.73 -4.50 -3.68
CA GLN A 324 -5.86 -4.26 -2.52
C GLN A 324 -4.74 -5.30 -2.40
N VAL A 325 -5.05 -6.58 -2.61
CA VAL A 325 -4.07 -7.66 -2.42
C VAL A 325 -3.18 -7.83 -3.64
N LEU A 326 -3.76 -7.93 -4.83
CA LEU A 326 -2.98 -8.20 -6.03
C LEU A 326 -2.24 -6.97 -6.54
N LEU A 327 -2.94 -5.83 -6.68
CA LEU A 327 -2.30 -4.63 -7.23
C LEU A 327 -1.28 -4.03 -6.26
N MET A 328 -1.70 -3.70 -5.04
CA MET A 328 -0.83 -2.97 -4.11
C MET A 328 0.39 -3.79 -3.68
N MET A 329 0.21 -5.08 -3.36
CA MET A 329 1.32 -5.90 -2.89
C MET A 329 2.24 -6.36 -4.03
N SER A 330 1.69 -6.52 -5.25
CA SER A 330 2.49 -6.96 -6.39
C SER A 330 3.29 -5.83 -7.03
N ILE A 331 2.72 -4.64 -7.15
CA ILE A 331 3.30 -3.56 -7.94
C ILE A 331 4.40 -2.80 -7.18
N LEU A 332 4.22 -2.60 -5.87
CA LEU A 332 5.13 -1.79 -5.05
C LEU A 332 6.62 -2.20 -5.15
N PRO A 333 6.99 -3.51 -5.08
CA PRO A 333 8.39 -3.93 -5.22
C PRO A 333 9.00 -3.56 -6.57
N TYR A 334 8.19 -3.59 -7.63
CA TYR A 334 8.68 -3.29 -8.98
C TYR A 334 8.88 -1.79 -9.22
N ILE A 335 8.17 -0.94 -8.51
CA ILE A 335 8.45 0.50 -8.51
C ILE A 335 9.85 0.76 -7.95
N PHE A 336 10.15 0.19 -6.78
CA PHE A 336 11.46 0.34 -6.17
C PHE A 336 12.57 -0.20 -7.05
N LEU A 337 12.34 -1.35 -7.68
CA LEU A 337 13.30 -1.96 -8.60
C LEU A 337 13.53 -1.08 -9.83
N LEU A 338 12.48 -0.58 -10.46
CA LEU A 338 12.59 0.26 -11.64
C LEU A 338 13.24 1.61 -11.32
N SER A 339 12.88 2.25 -10.20
CA SER A 339 13.52 3.51 -9.80
C SER A 339 14.99 3.31 -9.43
N GLY A 340 15.32 2.23 -8.74
CA GLY A 340 16.70 1.88 -8.42
C GLY A 340 17.53 1.56 -9.66
N ALA A 341 16.97 0.78 -10.61
CA ALA A 341 17.61 0.45 -11.86
C ALA A 341 17.83 1.70 -12.75
N ALA A 342 16.85 2.58 -12.82
CA ALA A 342 16.97 3.86 -13.55
C ALA A 342 18.04 4.76 -12.93
N GLY A 343 18.10 4.86 -11.60
CA GLY A 343 19.16 5.61 -10.91
C GLY A 343 20.55 4.99 -11.07
N ALA A 344 20.65 3.66 -11.06
CA ALA A 344 21.91 2.95 -11.26
C ALA A 344 22.42 3.10 -12.70
N SER A 345 21.56 3.01 -13.71
CA SER A 345 21.97 3.15 -15.13
C SER A 345 22.64 4.49 -15.40
N LYS A 346 22.18 5.54 -14.74
CA LYS A 346 22.76 6.89 -14.82
C LYS A 346 24.21 6.96 -14.34
N ASN A 347 24.53 6.25 -13.26
CA ASN A 347 25.84 6.31 -12.62
C ASN A 347 26.88 5.35 -13.18
N ILE A 348 26.44 4.32 -13.94
CA ILE A 348 27.28 3.19 -14.36
C ILE A 348 27.43 3.12 -15.91
N GLY A 349 26.94 4.12 -16.66
CA GLY A 349 27.04 4.16 -18.12
C GLY A 349 26.16 3.13 -18.84
N GLY A 350 25.06 2.71 -18.21
CA GLY A 350 24.08 1.75 -18.73
C GLY A 350 24.06 0.43 -17.98
N LEU A 351 22.90 -0.24 -17.98
CA LEU A 351 22.70 -1.52 -17.30
C LEU A 351 23.06 -2.74 -18.15
N SER A 352 23.14 -2.59 -19.48
CA SER A 352 23.30 -3.70 -20.41
C SER A 352 24.48 -4.66 -20.10
N PRO A 353 25.67 -4.18 -19.69
CA PRO A 353 26.77 -5.06 -19.34
C PRO A 353 26.50 -5.94 -18.11
N TYR A 354 25.62 -5.46 -17.19
CA TYR A 354 25.31 -6.08 -15.90
C TYR A 354 24.11 -7.04 -15.95
N LEU A 355 23.52 -7.25 -17.12
CA LEU A 355 22.33 -8.09 -17.30
C LEU A 355 22.66 -9.45 -17.94
N THR A 356 23.93 -9.76 -18.04
CA THR A 356 24.49 -11.00 -18.58
C THR A 356 24.51 -12.13 -17.53
N PRO A 357 24.63 -13.39 -17.92
CA PRO A 357 24.72 -14.52 -16.98
C PRO A 357 25.89 -14.44 -15.97
N GLN A 358 26.89 -13.61 -16.21
CA GLN A 358 27.96 -13.35 -15.26
C GLN A 358 27.44 -12.74 -13.94
N TYR A 359 26.37 -11.94 -14.01
CA TYR A 359 25.76 -11.25 -12.87
C TYR A 359 24.59 -12.04 -12.24
N LEU A 360 24.52 -13.37 -12.43
CA LEU A 360 23.49 -14.21 -11.85
C LEU A 360 23.36 -14.04 -10.33
N VAL A 361 24.47 -13.92 -9.60
CA VAL A 361 24.44 -13.79 -8.13
C VAL A 361 23.73 -12.52 -7.68
N PRO A 362 24.11 -11.29 -8.10
CA PRO A 362 23.36 -10.10 -7.73
C PRO A 362 21.91 -10.11 -8.23
N LEU A 363 21.62 -10.64 -9.43
CA LEU A 363 20.26 -10.76 -9.94
C LEU A 363 19.41 -11.73 -9.09
N THR A 364 20.01 -12.79 -8.53
CA THR A 364 19.30 -13.68 -7.60
C THR A 364 18.95 -12.98 -6.28
N LEU A 365 19.83 -12.14 -5.75
CA LEU A 365 19.56 -11.35 -4.55
C LEU A 365 18.40 -10.37 -4.77
N VAL A 366 18.36 -9.73 -5.95
CA VAL A 366 17.21 -8.89 -6.36
C VAL A 366 15.93 -9.72 -6.43
N ALA A 367 15.95 -10.91 -7.02
CA ALA A 367 14.78 -11.79 -7.10
C ALA A 367 14.31 -12.27 -5.72
N ILE A 368 15.23 -12.55 -4.78
CA ILE A 368 14.91 -12.86 -3.38
C ILE A 368 14.21 -11.68 -2.71
N LEU A 369 14.76 -10.49 -2.86
CA LEU A 369 14.18 -9.27 -2.28
C LEU A 369 12.75 -9.05 -2.78
N ILE A 370 12.53 -9.11 -4.09
CA ILE A 370 11.21 -9.00 -4.70
C ILE A 370 10.27 -10.11 -4.20
N GLY A 371 10.74 -11.37 -4.15
CA GLY A 371 9.97 -12.50 -3.68
C GLY A 371 9.49 -12.34 -2.24
N VAL A 372 10.35 -11.85 -1.35
CA VAL A 372 10.00 -11.54 0.03
C VAL A 372 8.90 -10.47 0.06
N PHE A 373 9.05 -9.36 -0.67
CA PHE A 373 8.04 -8.31 -0.72
C PHE A 373 6.69 -8.78 -1.27
N ASN A 374 6.68 -9.55 -2.35
CA ASN A 374 5.45 -10.08 -2.95
C ASN A 374 4.72 -11.10 -2.07
N SER A 375 5.43 -11.70 -1.10
CA SER A 375 4.84 -12.66 -0.18
C SER A 375 4.17 -12.02 1.03
N PHE A 376 4.51 -10.76 1.37
CA PHE A 376 3.94 -10.08 2.53
C PHE A 376 2.49 -9.66 2.30
N GLY A 377 1.57 -10.18 3.14
CA GLY A 377 0.16 -9.78 3.12
C GLY A 377 -0.61 -10.23 1.88
N GLY A 378 -0.13 -11.26 1.18
CA GLY A 378 -0.82 -11.84 0.03
C GLY A 378 -2.07 -12.63 0.39
N LEU A 379 -2.76 -13.17 -0.63
CA LEU A 379 -3.99 -13.97 -0.48
C LEU A 379 -3.82 -15.17 0.46
N THR A 380 -2.63 -15.77 0.47
CA THR A 380 -2.33 -16.91 1.35
C THR A 380 -2.35 -16.56 2.83
N SER A 381 -2.08 -15.30 3.19
CA SER A 381 -2.06 -14.86 4.60
C SER A 381 -3.44 -14.63 5.21
N ILE A 382 -4.49 -14.55 4.40
CA ILE A 382 -5.86 -14.26 4.82
C ILE A 382 -6.86 -15.31 4.29
N GLY A 383 -6.37 -16.29 3.53
CA GLY A 383 -7.20 -17.16 2.72
C GLY A 383 -8.22 -17.99 3.50
N ILE A 384 -7.91 -18.37 4.73
CA ILE A 384 -8.81 -19.16 5.60
C ILE A 384 -9.82 -18.24 6.26
N SER A 385 -9.35 -17.16 6.88
CA SER A 385 -10.22 -16.17 7.55
C SER A 385 -11.17 -15.45 6.58
N LEU A 386 -10.87 -15.45 5.28
CA LEU A 386 -11.73 -14.87 4.25
C LEU A 386 -13.07 -15.60 4.12
N GLU A 387 -13.14 -16.87 4.45
CA GLU A 387 -14.38 -17.68 4.40
C GLU A 387 -15.34 -17.39 5.54
N ARG A 388 -14.90 -16.73 6.60
CA ARG A 388 -15.74 -16.47 7.80
C ARG A 388 -16.37 -17.75 8.34
N GLU A 389 -17.66 -17.69 8.67
CA GLU A 389 -18.48 -18.80 9.18
C GLU A 389 -18.57 -19.99 8.21
N ASN A 390 -18.44 -19.75 6.90
CA ASN A 390 -18.45 -20.82 5.91
C ASN A 390 -17.30 -21.82 6.10
N PHE A 391 -16.20 -21.41 6.71
CA PHE A 391 -15.08 -22.29 7.00
C PHE A 391 -15.45 -23.39 8.00
N GLU A 392 -16.14 -23.04 9.07
CA GLU A 392 -16.63 -24.01 10.06
C GLU A 392 -17.68 -24.95 9.46
N TYR A 393 -18.57 -24.39 8.62
CA TYR A 393 -19.53 -25.20 7.87
C TYR A 393 -18.84 -26.20 6.94
N LEU A 394 -17.81 -25.80 6.20
CA LEU A 394 -17.03 -26.70 5.33
C LEU A 394 -16.31 -27.79 6.14
N ARG A 395 -15.87 -27.49 7.35
CA ARG A 395 -15.24 -28.46 8.26
C ARG A 395 -16.24 -29.53 8.75
N SER A 396 -17.54 -29.20 8.83
CA SER A 396 -18.60 -30.14 9.23
C SER A 396 -19.08 -31.06 8.10
N LEU A 397 -18.74 -30.75 6.85
CA LEU A 397 -19.13 -31.56 5.70
C LEU A 397 -18.27 -32.85 5.61
N PRO A 398 -18.83 -33.96 5.09
CA PRO A 398 -18.11 -35.22 4.88
C PRO A 398 -17.20 -35.15 3.65
N ILE A 399 -16.22 -34.23 3.67
CA ILE A 399 -15.23 -34.03 2.62
C ILE A 399 -13.82 -34.29 3.15
N ASP A 400 -12.91 -34.68 2.26
CA ASP A 400 -11.49 -34.73 2.62
C ASP A 400 -10.96 -33.31 2.85
N PHE A 401 -11.04 -32.85 4.11
CA PHE A 401 -10.68 -31.52 4.51
C PHE A 401 -9.16 -31.23 4.35
N LYS A 402 -8.30 -32.23 4.50
CA LYS A 402 -6.85 -32.11 4.25
C LYS A 402 -6.59 -31.78 2.79
N ARG A 403 -7.26 -32.52 1.90
CA ARG A 403 -7.18 -32.29 0.46
C ARG A 403 -7.76 -30.94 0.06
N TYR A 404 -8.85 -30.52 0.71
CA TYR A 404 -9.45 -29.19 0.51
C TYR A 404 -8.45 -28.08 0.83
N LEU A 405 -7.83 -28.09 2.03
CA LEU A 405 -6.86 -27.08 2.44
C LEU A 405 -5.59 -27.06 1.56
N PHE A 406 -5.13 -28.23 1.14
CA PHE A 406 -4.00 -28.34 0.21
C PHE A 406 -4.33 -27.69 -1.15
N MET A 407 -5.47 -28.02 -1.74
CA MET A 407 -5.90 -27.43 -3.02
C MET A 407 -6.15 -25.93 -2.90
N LYS A 408 -6.73 -25.48 -1.80
CA LYS A 408 -6.96 -24.08 -1.49
C LYS A 408 -5.66 -23.30 -1.42
N PHE A 409 -4.65 -23.81 -0.70
CA PHE A 409 -3.34 -23.17 -0.62
C PHE A 409 -2.74 -22.93 -2.02
N TRP A 410 -2.68 -23.98 -2.85
CA TRP A 410 -2.10 -23.87 -4.18
C TRP A 410 -2.89 -22.95 -5.10
N LEU A 411 -4.22 -22.94 -5.01
CA LEU A 411 -5.05 -22.04 -5.78
C LEU A 411 -4.79 -20.57 -5.40
N LEU A 412 -4.76 -20.26 -4.10
CA LEU A 412 -4.48 -18.91 -3.62
C LEU A 412 -3.06 -18.47 -3.98
N TYR A 413 -2.06 -19.36 -3.83
CA TYR A 413 -0.69 -19.10 -4.21
C TYR A 413 -0.54 -18.81 -5.71
N LEU A 414 -1.17 -19.61 -6.58
CA LEU A 414 -1.12 -19.39 -8.03
C LEU A 414 -1.76 -18.06 -8.41
N VAL A 415 -2.96 -17.76 -7.90
CA VAL A 415 -3.66 -16.49 -8.19
C VAL A 415 -2.82 -15.30 -7.73
N GLN A 416 -2.23 -15.37 -6.55
CA GLN A 416 -1.36 -14.31 -6.01
C GLN A 416 -0.09 -14.13 -6.84
N SER A 417 0.45 -15.18 -7.44
CA SER A 417 1.73 -15.18 -8.15
C SER A 417 1.64 -14.71 -9.61
N ILE A 418 0.46 -14.73 -10.22
CA ILE A 418 0.29 -14.38 -11.65
C ILE A 418 0.83 -12.99 -11.95
N LEU A 419 0.36 -11.98 -11.25
CA LEU A 419 0.73 -10.58 -11.52
C LEU A 419 2.20 -10.29 -11.22
N PRO A 420 2.78 -10.71 -10.07
CA PRO A 420 4.22 -10.57 -9.81
C PRO A 420 5.11 -11.22 -10.87
N VAL A 421 4.77 -12.42 -11.33
CA VAL A 421 5.56 -13.12 -12.36
C VAL A 421 5.50 -12.35 -13.69
N ILE A 422 4.31 -11.89 -14.10
CA ILE A 422 4.17 -11.10 -15.34
C ILE A 422 4.99 -9.81 -15.24
N LEU A 423 4.96 -9.13 -14.10
CA LEU A 423 5.72 -7.91 -13.88
C LEU A 423 7.23 -8.19 -13.86
N LEU A 424 7.68 -9.26 -13.20
CA LEU A 424 9.09 -9.62 -13.17
C LEU A 424 9.63 -9.88 -14.58
N VAL A 425 8.92 -10.71 -15.34
CA VAL A 425 9.31 -11.02 -16.74
C VAL A 425 9.26 -9.74 -17.59
N GLY A 426 8.21 -8.93 -17.48
CA GLY A 426 8.06 -7.69 -18.24
C GLY A 426 9.18 -6.69 -17.97
N VAL A 427 9.55 -6.49 -16.70
CA VAL A 427 10.67 -5.61 -16.31
C VAL A 427 12.01 -6.17 -16.82
N CYS A 428 12.24 -7.47 -16.68
CA CYS A 428 13.46 -8.09 -17.18
C CYS A 428 13.60 -7.98 -18.70
N LEU A 429 12.50 -8.17 -19.44
CA LEU A 429 12.49 -8.02 -20.90
C LEU A 429 12.71 -6.56 -21.31
N TYR A 430 12.11 -5.61 -20.58
CA TYR A 430 12.30 -4.18 -20.84
C TYR A 430 13.76 -3.75 -20.73
N PHE A 431 14.48 -4.25 -19.72
CA PHE A 431 15.90 -3.97 -19.56
C PHE A 431 16.83 -4.86 -20.40
N GLY A 432 16.32 -5.81 -21.17
CA GLY A 432 17.12 -6.69 -22.01
C GLY A 432 17.91 -7.74 -21.22
N VAL A 433 17.38 -8.20 -20.08
CA VAL A 433 18.02 -9.27 -19.29
C VAL A 433 18.07 -10.56 -20.10
N HIS A 434 19.22 -11.24 -20.05
CA HIS A 434 19.41 -12.50 -20.77
C HIS A 434 18.37 -13.57 -20.36
N PRO A 435 17.74 -14.32 -21.28
CA PRO A 435 16.65 -15.25 -20.98
C PRO A 435 16.97 -16.29 -19.91
N LEU A 436 18.21 -16.81 -19.87
CA LEU A 436 18.66 -17.73 -18.83
C LEU A 436 18.68 -17.09 -17.44
N ALA A 437 19.02 -15.79 -17.35
CA ALA A 437 18.99 -15.05 -16.10
C ALA A 437 17.54 -14.81 -15.64
N ILE A 438 16.61 -14.54 -16.57
CA ILE A 438 15.18 -14.42 -16.25
C ILE A 438 14.65 -15.72 -15.64
N LEU A 439 14.96 -16.86 -16.27
CA LEU A 439 14.56 -18.17 -15.77
C LEU A 439 15.16 -18.46 -14.39
N ALA A 440 16.43 -18.12 -14.18
CA ALA A 440 17.09 -18.25 -12.89
C ALA A 440 16.45 -17.39 -11.81
N MET A 441 16.10 -16.13 -12.13
CA MET A 441 15.38 -15.22 -11.21
C MET A 441 13.99 -15.76 -10.86
N LEU A 442 13.25 -16.33 -11.81
CA LEU A 442 11.95 -16.94 -11.57
C LEU A 442 12.05 -18.16 -10.64
N LEU A 443 13.04 -19.02 -10.84
CA LEU A 443 13.24 -20.21 -9.99
C LEU A 443 13.53 -19.81 -8.54
N ILE A 444 14.45 -18.88 -8.32
CA ILE A 444 14.78 -18.43 -6.97
C ILE A 444 13.61 -17.66 -6.32
N TRP A 445 12.84 -16.89 -7.11
CA TRP A 445 11.64 -16.21 -6.66
C TRP A 445 10.60 -17.22 -6.11
N VAL A 446 10.33 -18.32 -6.84
CA VAL A 446 9.41 -19.38 -6.40
C VAL A 446 9.92 -20.05 -5.13
N VAL A 447 11.21 -20.40 -5.08
CA VAL A 447 11.86 -21.01 -3.91
C VAL A 447 11.75 -20.11 -2.66
N THR A 448 11.80 -18.79 -2.84
CA THR A 448 11.71 -17.82 -1.75
C THR A 448 10.26 -17.61 -1.29
N THR A 449 9.30 -17.56 -2.22
CA THR A 449 7.90 -17.21 -1.90
C THR A 449 7.12 -18.35 -1.25
N ILE A 450 7.33 -19.61 -1.67
CA ILE A 450 6.59 -20.77 -1.13
C ILE A 450 6.69 -20.90 0.40
N PRO A 451 7.88 -20.87 1.03
CA PRO A 451 7.99 -21.05 2.49
C PRO A 451 7.36 -19.91 3.28
N ILE A 452 7.35 -18.70 2.73
CA ILE A 452 6.71 -17.54 3.37
C ILE A 452 5.19 -17.69 3.28
N CYS A 453 4.66 -18.01 2.10
CA CYS A 453 3.25 -18.18 1.86
C CYS A 453 2.63 -19.33 2.68
N ILE A 454 3.30 -20.49 2.76
CA ILE A 454 2.78 -21.62 3.56
C ILE A 454 2.84 -21.31 5.07
N ARG A 455 3.88 -20.62 5.54
CA ARG A 455 3.97 -20.18 6.93
C ARG A 455 2.80 -19.25 7.28
N ASP A 456 2.50 -18.28 6.41
CA ASP A 456 1.45 -17.30 6.65
C ASP A 456 0.06 -17.94 6.52
N TYR A 457 -0.12 -18.92 5.63
CA TYR A 457 -1.34 -19.71 5.49
C TYR A 457 -1.64 -20.54 6.75
N VAL A 458 -0.65 -21.23 7.30
CA VAL A 458 -0.80 -22.00 8.55
C VAL A 458 -1.06 -21.07 9.74
N LYS A 459 -0.44 -19.89 9.75
CA LYS A 459 -0.68 -18.89 10.78
C LYS A 459 -2.09 -18.30 10.70
N ASP A 460 -2.67 -18.14 9.50
CA ASP A 460 -4.07 -17.75 9.32
C ASP A 460 -5.03 -18.83 9.84
N PHE A 461 -4.71 -20.11 9.63
CA PHE A 461 -5.46 -21.23 10.19
C PHE A 461 -5.46 -21.22 11.72
N GLN A 462 -4.28 -21.06 12.34
CA GLN A 462 -4.11 -21.03 13.80
C GLN A 462 -4.81 -19.83 14.47
N ASN A 463 -4.88 -18.71 13.77
CA ASN A 463 -5.50 -17.48 14.26
C ASN A 463 -6.80 -17.15 13.51
N PHE A 464 -7.52 -18.18 13.07
CA PHE A 464 -8.79 -18.04 12.37
C PHE A 464 -9.75 -17.08 13.08
N SER A 465 -10.45 -16.26 12.32
CA SER A 465 -11.42 -15.33 12.86
C SER A 465 -12.48 -14.94 11.85
N THR A 466 -13.69 -14.89 12.36
CA THR A 466 -14.89 -14.46 11.66
C THR A 466 -15.20 -12.97 11.84
N ASN A 467 -14.70 -12.35 12.92
CA ASN A 467 -15.04 -10.99 13.35
C ASN A 467 -14.14 -9.93 12.67
N TRP A 468 -14.27 -9.79 11.36
CA TRP A 468 -13.63 -8.70 10.62
C TRP A 468 -14.68 -7.95 9.78
N THR A 469 -14.52 -6.63 9.65
CA THR A 469 -15.48 -5.77 8.95
C THR A 469 -15.05 -5.47 7.52
N ASN A 470 -13.73 -5.34 7.28
CA ASN A 470 -13.19 -5.08 5.96
C ASN A 470 -11.91 -5.87 5.70
N ILE A 471 -11.52 -5.98 4.44
CA ILE A 471 -10.37 -6.76 3.98
C ILE A 471 -9.06 -6.17 4.51
N THR A 472 -8.95 -4.86 4.61
CA THR A 472 -7.76 -4.18 5.15
C THR A 472 -7.52 -4.55 6.60
N GLU A 473 -8.59 -4.63 7.40
CA GLU A 473 -8.56 -5.10 8.78
C GLU A 473 -8.02 -6.54 8.86
N LEU A 474 -8.53 -7.41 8.00
CA LEU A 474 -8.12 -8.81 7.94
C LEU A 474 -6.62 -8.94 7.58
N MET A 475 -6.14 -8.20 6.58
CA MET A 475 -4.74 -8.21 6.15
C MET A 475 -3.76 -7.72 7.24
N THR A 476 -4.19 -6.76 8.04
CA THR A 476 -3.34 -6.16 9.08
C THR A 476 -3.36 -6.93 10.39
N ARG A 477 -4.33 -7.80 10.60
CA ARG A 477 -4.57 -8.53 11.84
C ARG A 477 -3.42 -9.45 12.23
N HIS A 478 -2.80 -10.14 11.30
CA HIS A 478 -1.72 -11.11 11.54
C HIS A 478 -0.35 -10.48 11.72
N ARG A 479 -0.23 -9.16 11.56
CA ARG A 479 1.06 -8.44 11.60
C ARG A 479 1.69 -8.28 12.99
N GLY A 480 1.15 -8.88 14.05
CA GLY A 480 1.79 -8.89 15.37
C GLY A 480 2.08 -7.48 15.91
N ASN A 481 3.33 -7.19 16.28
CA ASN A 481 3.78 -5.86 16.64
C ASN A 481 4.22 -5.12 15.37
N ALA A 482 3.33 -4.29 14.82
CA ALA A 482 3.55 -3.60 13.55
C ALA A 482 4.86 -2.77 13.53
N VAL A 483 5.19 -2.11 14.64
CA VAL A 483 6.42 -1.33 14.78
C VAL A 483 7.66 -2.21 14.67
N LEU A 484 7.71 -3.32 15.41
CA LEU A 484 8.86 -4.23 15.36
C LEU A 484 9.01 -4.84 13.97
N GLN A 485 7.91 -5.23 13.33
CA GLN A 485 7.96 -5.77 11.97
C GLN A 485 8.41 -4.75 10.94
N SER A 486 7.99 -3.48 11.08
CA SER A 486 8.47 -2.41 10.20
C SER A 486 9.96 -2.16 10.38
N ILE A 487 10.46 -2.14 11.61
CA ILE A 487 11.89 -1.99 11.88
C ILE A 487 12.68 -3.17 11.27
N LEU A 488 12.23 -4.41 11.52
CA LEU A 488 12.88 -5.60 10.95
C LEU A 488 12.86 -5.58 9.42
N LEU A 489 11.77 -5.13 8.82
CA LEU A 489 11.67 -4.99 7.36
C LEU A 489 12.67 -3.95 6.83
N ILE A 490 12.79 -2.80 7.49
CA ILE A 490 13.75 -1.75 7.10
C ILE A 490 15.19 -2.27 7.19
N VAL A 491 15.53 -2.92 8.32
CA VAL A 491 16.86 -3.52 8.49
C VAL A 491 17.12 -4.57 7.42
N PHE A 492 16.13 -5.42 7.13
CA PHE A 492 16.23 -6.42 6.06
C PHE A 492 16.48 -5.77 4.68
N ILE A 493 15.72 -4.72 4.32
CA ILE A 493 15.89 -3.99 3.06
C ILE A 493 17.30 -3.42 2.98
N PHE A 494 17.76 -2.76 4.05
CA PHE A 494 19.08 -2.15 4.10
C PHE A 494 20.21 -3.18 3.93
N VAL A 495 20.13 -4.29 4.67
CA VAL A 495 21.10 -5.39 4.56
C VAL A 495 21.10 -6.00 3.15
N MET A 496 19.92 -6.27 2.59
CA MET A 496 19.79 -6.80 1.23
C MET A 496 20.36 -5.84 0.19
N PHE A 497 20.12 -4.55 0.34
CA PHE A 497 20.65 -3.53 -0.56
C PHE A 497 22.19 -3.48 -0.52
N LEU A 498 22.77 -3.53 0.68
CA LEU A 498 24.23 -3.63 0.83
C LEU A 498 24.78 -4.90 0.18
N LEU A 499 24.14 -6.06 0.41
CA LEU A 499 24.55 -7.33 -0.19
C LEU A 499 24.48 -7.28 -1.73
N ILE A 500 23.44 -6.66 -2.30
CA ILE A 500 23.29 -6.47 -3.74
C ILE A 500 24.46 -5.62 -4.27
N ILE A 501 24.74 -4.48 -3.65
CA ILE A 501 25.85 -3.58 -4.08
C ILE A 501 27.19 -4.32 -4.00
N VAL A 502 27.49 -4.93 -2.86
CA VAL A 502 28.74 -5.68 -2.67
C VAL A 502 28.88 -6.80 -3.70
N SER A 503 27.78 -7.54 -3.99
CA SER A 503 27.82 -8.62 -4.97
C SER A 503 28.01 -8.11 -6.40
N PHE A 504 27.47 -6.92 -6.75
CA PHE A 504 27.74 -6.30 -8.05
C PHE A 504 29.20 -5.89 -8.19
N ILE A 505 29.78 -5.22 -7.17
CA ILE A 505 31.19 -4.81 -7.16
C ILE A 505 32.11 -6.02 -7.26
N TRP A 506 31.83 -7.07 -6.47
CA TRP A 506 32.61 -8.29 -6.49
C TRP A 506 32.57 -8.98 -7.85
N THR A 507 31.39 -9.10 -8.46
CA THR A 507 31.20 -9.71 -9.79
C THR A 507 31.95 -8.93 -10.86
N TYR A 508 31.93 -7.59 -10.79
CA TYR A 508 32.64 -6.73 -11.74
C TYR A 508 34.16 -6.99 -11.77
N HIS A 509 34.77 -7.24 -10.62
CA HIS A 509 36.21 -7.37 -10.50
C HIS A 509 36.76 -8.77 -10.72
N SER A 510 36.01 -9.85 -10.47
CA SER A 510 36.66 -11.16 -10.28
C SER A 510 35.86 -12.41 -10.65
N VAL A 511 34.65 -12.31 -11.20
CA VAL A 511 33.78 -13.49 -11.37
C VAL A 511 33.66 -13.89 -12.84
N SER A 512 34.04 -15.15 -13.15
CA SER A 512 33.73 -15.76 -14.43
C SER A 512 32.29 -16.25 -14.49
N THR A 513 31.70 -16.34 -15.70
CA THR A 513 30.33 -16.84 -15.90
C THR A 513 30.13 -18.24 -15.31
N LEU A 514 31.14 -19.11 -15.39
CA LEU A 514 31.07 -20.46 -14.82
C LEU A 514 30.97 -20.44 -13.30
N LEU A 515 31.78 -19.61 -12.64
CA LEU A 515 31.72 -19.43 -11.18
C LEU A 515 30.35 -18.84 -10.73
N ALA A 516 29.82 -17.86 -11.48
CA ALA A 516 28.50 -17.31 -11.20
C ALA A 516 27.39 -18.35 -11.28
N VAL A 517 27.41 -19.23 -12.28
CA VAL A 517 26.45 -20.33 -12.43
C VAL A 517 26.58 -21.35 -11.30
N ILE A 518 27.80 -21.70 -10.89
CA ILE A 518 28.04 -22.61 -9.76
C ILE A 518 27.47 -22.00 -8.47
N LEU A 519 27.80 -20.77 -8.16
CA LEU A 519 27.32 -20.09 -6.96
C LEU A 519 25.79 -19.98 -6.95
N TYR A 520 25.19 -19.60 -8.08
CA TYR A 520 23.74 -19.59 -8.24
C TYR A 520 23.14 -20.97 -7.95
N SER A 521 23.71 -22.05 -8.52
CA SER A 521 23.21 -23.41 -8.32
C SER A 521 23.28 -23.83 -6.85
N VAL A 522 24.35 -23.46 -6.14
CA VAL A 522 24.49 -23.72 -4.71
C VAL A 522 23.43 -22.96 -3.92
N ILE A 523 23.21 -21.66 -4.20
CA ILE A 523 22.18 -20.84 -3.55
C ILE A 523 20.79 -21.43 -3.80
N LEU A 524 20.51 -21.86 -5.03
CA LEU A 524 19.24 -22.47 -5.40
C LEU A 524 19.00 -23.79 -4.66
N LEU A 525 20.00 -24.67 -4.59
CA LEU A 525 19.91 -25.96 -3.90
C LEU A 525 19.68 -25.78 -2.40
N ILE A 526 20.45 -24.91 -1.76
CA ILE A 526 20.29 -24.59 -0.33
C ILE A 526 18.90 -23.98 -0.09
N GLY A 527 18.51 -23.01 -0.90
CA GLY A 527 17.19 -22.36 -0.82
C GLY A 527 16.05 -23.38 -1.01
N ALA A 528 16.14 -24.26 -2.00
CA ALA A 528 15.15 -25.32 -2.24
C ALA A 528 15.08 -26.32 -1.08
N GLY A 529 16.22 -26.69 -0.49
CA GLY A 529 16.29 -27.53 0.71
C GLY A 529 15.57 -26.88 1.92
N ILE A 530 15.89 -25.62 2.20
CA ILE A 530 15.24 -24.85 3.27
C ILE A 530 13.74 -24.70 3.00
N SER A 531 13.36 -24.33 1.78
CA SER A 531 11.97 -24.18 1.37
C SER A 531 11.17 -25.47 1.54
N SER A 532 11.72 -26.60 1.10
CA SER A 532 11.07 -27.92 1.22
C SER A 532 10.93 -28.37 2.68
N THR A 533 11.93 -28.12 3.52
CA THR A 533 11.86 -28.46 4.96
C THR A 533 10.82 -27.62 5.69
N ILE A 534 10.77 -26.30 5.43
CA ILE A 534 9.76 -25.41 6.00
C ILE A 534 8.36 -25.83 5.54
N TYR A 535 8.19 -26.07 4.25
CA TYR A 535 6.92 -26.51 3.66
C TYR A 535 6.42 -27.81 4.33
N ARG A 536 7.25 -28.85 4.38
CA ARG A 536 6.90 -30.14 5.01
C ARG A 536 6.56 -29.97 6.50
N LYS A 537 7.36 -29.21 7.25
CA LYS A 537 7.11 -28.94 8.67
C LYS A 537 5.77 -28.24 8.87
N LYS A 538 5.48 -27.21 8.07
CA LYS A 538 4.24 -26.42 8.20
C LYS A 538 2.99 -27.19 7.78
N ILE A 539 3.06 -27.99 6.72
CA ILE A 539 1.95 -28.87 6.33
C ILE A 539 1.69 -29.94 7.40
N ARG A 540 2.74 -30.51 7.98
CA ARG A 540 2.59 -31.47 9.08
C ARG A 540 1.88 -30.82 10.27
N THR A 541 2.29 -29.62 10.69
CA THR A 541 1.61 -28.86 11.75
C THR A 541 0.13 -28.65 11.42
N LEU A 542 -0.18 -28.22 10.19
CA LEU A 542 -1.56 -28.01 9.75
C LEU A 542 -2.41 -29.30 9.84
N TYR A 543 -1.83 -30.44 9.44
CA TYR A 543 -2.55 -31.72 9.47
C TYR A 543 -2.72 -32.29 10.88
N GLN A 544 -1.81 -31.99 11.81
CA GLN A 544 -1.96 -32.34 13.21
C GLN A 544 -3.12 -31.57 13.86
N GLU A 545 -3.20 -30.25 13.64
CA GLU A 545 -4.28 -29.39 14.16
C GLU A 545 -5.67 -29.72 13.59
N ILE A 546 -5.76 -30.38 12.43
CA ILE A 546 -7.04 -30.86 11.86
C ILE A 546 -7.46 -32.17 12.53
N GLY A 547 -6.54 -32.96 13.02
CA GLY A 547 -6.80 -34.24 13.67
C GLY A 547 -7.20 -34.14 15.14
N GLU A 548 -6.95 -32.98 15.74
CA GLU A 548 -7.44 -32.58 17.06
C GLU A 548 -8.80 -31.85 16.95
#